data_3aa1b36932b560fffd0d822a40a1b668
#
_entry.id   3aa1b36932b560fffd0d822a40a1b668
#
_cell.length_a   1.000
_cell.length_b   1.000
_cell.length_c   1.000
_cell.angle_alpha   90.00
_cell.angle_beta   90.00
_cell.angle_gamma   90.00
#
_symmetry.space_group_name_H-M   'P 1'
#
loop_
_entity.id
_entity.type
_entity.pdbx_description
1 polymer ?
#
loop_
_entity_poly.entity_id
_entity_poly.type
_entity_poly.pdbx_seq_one_letter_code
_entity_poly.pdbx_strand_id
1 'polypeptide(L)'
;TTAFYKVETSLTRANDEVSKSMERLATGKQNANAGDRSSYAAMADTFRLDYIGTKAGIKGASVVMGYLETGMRVLDSAAALLSRLQELAVLGANDTNTISDHEAINLEAEAIAQEFNRLMSNNTYKGKNVFVDTANSEFVSMGGREAEMTFGIGEFDYSELYGDARTVATGLPNAGTLVNLTFLPSDAVFGPVMGFDPDTTGDDVLGAADILEQGKMYKVVTAPDVAGGDDISTVVDAQSDLAADTDFTAGAFFTMESNVTLPTGDMVVIPVMAATKTYEIVTVPAETADQTAIVNNSNLTSTDQLVVGMAFTVNADANPIEPTGEFDAREIDANAITNRIESVQKKINTGRVQAGSQYAALESAVTYTTDLTAQYELAYNTVHDVNFSMETAHLAKNQILQQA
;
A
#
# COMPACT_ATOMS: atom_id res chain seq x y z
N THR A 1 -79.62 -27.69 39.63
CA THR A 1 -78.35 -27.06 40.10
C THR A 1 -77.16 -27.32 39.14
N THR A 2 -76.94 -28.55 38.67
CA THR A 2 -75.76 -28.88 37.79
C THR A 2 -75.87 -28.20 36.41
N ALA A 3 -77.04 -28.05 35.86
CA ALA A 3 -77.31 -27.38 34.59
C ALA A 3 -77.03 -25.87 34.69
N PHE A 4 -77.37 -25.25 35.80
CA PHE A 4 -77.18 -23.84 36.05
C PHE A 4 -75.68 -23.51 36.16
N TYR A 5 -74.90 -24.31 36.89
CA TYR A 5 -73.41 -24.17 36.97
C TYR A 5 -72.73 -24.36 35.63
N LYS A 6 -73.27 -25.24 34.75
CA LYS A 6 -72.74 -25.40 33.40
C LYS A 6 -72.99 -24.16 32.52
N VAL A 7 -74.17 -23.57 32.65
CA VAL A 7 -74.49 -22.33 31.93
C VAL A 7 -73.67 -21.16 32.43
N GLU A 8 -73.55 -20.99 33.75
CA GLU A 8 -72.72 -19.96 34.37
C GLU A 8 -71.24 -20.09 33.95
N THR A 9 -70.68 -21.30 33.99
CA THR A 9 -69.31 -21.54 33.51
C THR A 9 -69.15 -21.26 32.03
N SER A 10 -70.18 -21.58 31.20
CA SER A 10 -70.13 -21.29 29.76
C SER A 10 -70.21 -19.80 29.49
N LEU A 11 -71.09 -19.09 30.22
CA LEU A 11 -71.22 -17.62 30.09
C LEU A 11 -69.95 -16.89 30.53
N THR A 12 -69.35 -17.29 31.65
CA THR A 12 -68.07 -16.74 32.13
C THR A 12 -67.00 -16.95 31.10
N ARG A 13 -66.87 -18.15 30.52
CA ARG A 13 -65.92 -18.45 29.46
C ARG A 13 -66.17 -17.61 28.19
N ALA A 14 -67.44 -17.44 27.79
CA ALA A 14 -67.77 -16.60 26.63
C ALA A 14 -67.42 -15.13 26.86
N ASN A 15 -67.65 -14.60 28.07
CA ASN A 15 -67.25 -13.25 28.47
C ASN A 15 -65.71 -13.04 28.42
N ASP A 16 -64.95 -14.00 28.95
CA ASP A 16 -63.50 -13.97 28.95
C ASP A 16 -62.97 -14.00 27.50
N GLU A 17 -63.51 -14.84 26.64
CA GLU A 17 -63.13 -14.92 25.24
C GLU A 17 -63.50 -13.65 24.46
N VAL A 18 -64.67 -13.04 24.70
CA VAL A 18 -65.07 -11.75 24.15
C VAL A 18 -64.10 -10.65 24.54
N SER A 19 -63.74 -10.59 25.85
CA SER A 19 -62.79 -9.63 26.37
C SER A 19 -61.39 -9.77 25.72
N LYS A 20 -60.91 -11.00 25.57
CA LYS A 20 -59.62 -11.29 24.90
C LYS A 20 -59.67 -10.95 23.42
N SER A 21 -60.74 -11.28 22.69
CA SER A 21 -60.87 -10.95 21.30
C SER A 21 -60.96 -9.41 21.06
N MET A 22 -61.64 -8.69 21.94
CA MET A 22 -61.68 -7.23 21.92
C MET A 22 -60.29 -6.61 22.18
N GLU A 23 -59.56 -7.15 23.15
CA GLU A 23 -58.20 -6.70 23.45
C GLU A 23 -57.25 -6.95 22.27
N ARG A 24 -57.28 -8.14 21.66
CA ARG A 24 -56.49 -8.48 20.46
C ARG A 24 -56.86 -7.61 19.26
N LEU A 25 -58.13 -7.33 19.01
CA LEU A 25 -58.55 -6.43 17.96
C LEU A 25 -58.17 -4.98 18.22
N ALA A 26 -58.24 -4.54 19.49
CA ALA A 26 -57.88 -3.18 19.88
C ALA A 26 -56.38 -2.94 19.82
N THR A 27 -55.58 -3.95 20.20
CA THR A 27 -54.11 -3.85 20.20
C THR A 27 -53.45 -4.28 18.87
N GLY A 28 -54.19 -5.01 18.03
CA GLY A 28 -53.66 -5.62 16.79
C GLY A 28 -52.73 -6.80 17.06
N LYS A 29 -52.57 -7.22 18.32
CA LYS A 29 -51.62 -8.26 18.75
C LYS A 29 -52.34 -9.56 19.04
N GLN A 30 -51.82 -10.67 18.51
CA GLN A 30 -52.36 -12.00 18.81
C GLN A 30 -52.12 -12.42 20.27
N ASN A 31 -50.95 -12.01 20.85
CA ASN A 31 -50.57 -12.20 22.24
C ASN A 31 -50.47 -10.81 22.90
N ALA A 32 -51.59 -10.28 23.36
CA ALA A 32 -51.67 -8.94 23.96
C ALA A 32 -51.01 -8.89 25.36
N ASN A 33 -51.12 -9.96 26.11
CA ASN A 33 -50.58 -10.07 27.49
C ASN A 33 -49.45 -11.10 27.54
N ALA A 34 -48.44 -10.86 28.40
CA ALA A 34 -47.32 -11.78 28.65
C ALA A 34 -47.73 -13.17 29.10
N GLY A 35 -48.94 -13.30 29.65
CA GLY A 35 -49.53 -14.59 30.04
C GLY A 35 -50.20 -15.36 28.88
N ASP A 36 -50.44 -14.70 27.77
CA ASP A 36 -51.00 -15.30 26.54
C ASP A 36 -49.89 -15.97 25.74
N ARG A 37 -49.76 -17.32 25.88
CA ARG A 37 -48.73 -18.06 25.13
C ARG A 37 -47.35 -17.45 25.28
N SER A 38 -46.81 -17.40 26.48
CA SER A 38 -45.51 -16.76 26.82
C SER A 38 -44.36 -17.16 25.91
N SER A 39 -44.34 -18.39 25.36
CA SER A 39 -43.37 -18.87 24.39
C SER A 39 -43.43 -18.12 23.04
N TYR A 40 -44.62 -17.80 22.55
CA TYR A 40 -44.77 -17.03 21.34
C TYR A 40 -44.45 -15.54 21.53
N ALA A 41 -44.80 -14.98 22.69
CA ALA A 41 -44.37 -13.62 23.04
C ALA A 41 -42.85 -13.50 23.08
N ALA A 42 -42.14 -14.44 23.74
CA ALA A 42 -40.70 -14.47 23.76
C ALA A 42 -40.07 -14.66 22.38
N MET A 43 -40.70 -15.47 21.50
CA MET A 43 -40.26 -15.66 20.12
C MET A 43 -40.44 -14.37 19.30
N ALA A 44 -41.53 -13.66 19.45
CA ALA A 44 -41.77 -12.38 18.80
C ALA A 44 -40.73 -11.33 19.22
N ASP A 45 -40.41 -11.25 20.53
CA ASP A 45 -39.38 -10.34 21.02
C ASP A 45 -38.00 -10.67 20.45
N THR A 46 -37.68 -11.96 20.31
CA THR A 46 -36.42 -12.39 19.68
C THR A 46 -36.37 -11.95 18.22
N PHE A 47 -37.40 -12.19 17.42
CA PHE A 47 -37.45 -11.73 16.02
C PHE A 47 -37.37 -10.22 15.89
N ARG A 48 -37.98 -9.49 16.82
CA ARG A 48 -37.89 -8.03 16.87
C ARG A 48 -36.48 -7.54 17.13
N LEU A 49 -35.74 -8.17 18.05
CA LEU A 49 -34.34 -7.85 18.34
C LEU A 49 -33.46 -8.14 17.14
N ASP A 50 -33.63 -9.31 16.50
CA ASP A 50 -32.89 -9.70 15.32
C ASP A 50 -33.17 -8.75 14.13
N TYR A 51 -34.44 -8.36 13.91
CA TYR A 51 -34.82 -7.35 12.93
C TYR A 51 -34.15 -5.99 13.14
N ILE A 52 -34.16 -5.48 14.38
CA ILE A 52 -33.55 -4.20 14.72
C ILE A 52 -32.01 -4.30 14.55
N GLY A 53 -31.43 -5.42 14.97
CA GLY A 53 -30.00 -5.68 14.87
C GLY A 53 -29.52 -5.68 13.42
N THR A 54 -30.18 -6.47 12.57
CA THR A 54 -29.81 -6.56 11.13
C THR A 54 -30.02 -5.24 10.39
N LYS A 55 -31.09 -4.51 10.72
CA LYS A 55 -31.33 -3.17 10.14
C LYS A 55 -30.28 -2.15 10.55
N ALA A 56 -29.76 -2.23 11.77
CA ALA A 56 -28.63 -1.42 12.22
C ALA A 56 -27.34 -1.84 11.53
N GLY A 57 -27.12 -3.16 11.35
CA GLY A 57 -25.99 -3.71 10.63
C GLY A 57 -25.90 -3.25 9.19
N ILE A 58 -27.01 -3.26 8.46
CA ILE A 58 -27.09 -2.73 7.08
C ILE A 58 -26.64 -1.26 7.01
N LYS A 59 -27.06 -0.43 7.97
CA LYS A 59 -26.62 0.98 8.04
C LYS A 59 -25.12 1.10 8.33
N GLY A 60 -24.61 0.26 9.23
CA GLY A 60 -23.17 0.19 9.53
C GLY A 60 -22.36 -0.21 8.30
N ALA A 61 -22.78 -1.26 7.61
CA ALA A 61 -22.13 -1.72 6.39
C ALA A 61 -22.16 -0.66 5.26
N SER A 62 -23.25 0.08 5.11
CA SER A 62 -23.32 1.19 4.14
C SER A 62 -22.30 2.30 4.42
N VAL A 63 -22.00 2.57 5.69
CA VAL A 63 -20.94 3.53 6.07
C VAL A 63 -19.57 2.99 5.70
N VAL A 64 -19.33 1.69 5.90
CA VAL A 64 -18.06 1.04 5.53
C VAL A 64 -17.90 0.99 4.00
N MET A 65 -18.96 0.75 3.26
CA MET A 65 -18.91 0.84 1.79
C MET A 65 -18.48 2.24 1.33
N GLY A 66 -19.00 3.30 1.94
CA GLY A 66 -18.55 4.67 1.68
C GLY A 66 -17.09 4.92 2.05
N TYR A 67 -16.59 4.29 3.11
CA TYR A 67 -15.16 4.33 3.47
C TYR A 67 -14.30 3.65 2.38
N LEU A 68 -14.65 2.45 1.95
CA LEU A 68 -13.92 1.73 0.89
C LEU A 68 -13.98 2.45 -0.45
N GLU A 69 -15.14 3.04 -0.81
CA GLU A 69 -15.28 3.85 -2.03
C GLU A 69 -14.38 5.07 -1.99
N THR A 70 -14.27 5.74 -0.84
CA THR A 70 -13.35 6.86 -0.66
C THR A 70 -11.90 6.39 -0.87
N GLY A 71 -11.51 5.25 -0.30
CA GLY A 71 -10.19 4.66 -0.49
C GLY A 71 -9.89 4.32 -1.95
N MET A 72 -10.84 3.73 -2.67
CA MET A 72 -10.69 3.45 -4.10
C MET A 72 -10.49 4.71 -4.93
N ARG A 73 -11.24 5.78 -4.64
CA ARG A 73 -11.08 7.08 -5.33
C ARG A 73 -9.72 7.72 -5.08
N VAL A 74 -9.20 7.59 -3.85
CA VAL A 74 -7.84 8.04 -3.51
C VAL A 74 -6.81 7.27 -4.32
N LEU A 75 -6.92 5.94 -4.38
CA LEU A 75 -6.01 5.10 -5.15
C LEU A 75 -6.10 5.38 -6.67
N ASP A 76 -7.29 5.70 -7.18
CA ASP A 76 -7.47 6.12 -8.58
C ASP A 76 -6.76 7.45 -8.87
N SER A 77 -6.90 8.42 -7.98
CA SER A 77 -6.20 9.70 -8.10
C SER A 77 -4.68 9.53 -8.00
N ALA A 78 -4.22 8.68 -7.07
CA ALA A 78 -2.81 8.35 -6.91
C ALA A 78 -2.24 7.68 -8.19
N ALA A 79 -2.96 6.74 -8.78
CA ALA A 79 -2.57 6.10 -10.04
C ALA A 79 -2.48 7.10 -11.21
N ALA A 80 -3.38 8.09 -11.27
CA ALA A 80 -3.33 9.15 -12.27
C ALA A 80 -2.09 10.04 -12.11
N LEU A 81 -1.71 10.37 -10.86
CA LEU A 81 -0.48 11.12 -10.58
C LEU A 81 0.77 10.32 -10.97
N LEU A 82 0.81 9.01 -10.68
CA LEU A 82 1.92 8.15 -11.11
C LEU A 82 2.02 8.06 -12.64
N SER A 83 0.90 7.98 -13.34
CA SER A 83 0.91 8.00 -14.81
C SER A 83 1.50 9.30 -15.36
N ARG A 84 1.20 10.44 -14.73
CA ARG A 84 1.80 11.72 -15.11
C ARG A 84 3.28 11.79 -14.78
N LEU A 85 3.70 11.22 -13.62
CA LEU A 85 5.13 11.09 -13.30
C LEU A 85 5.87 10.24 -14.34
N GLN A 86 5.26 9.15 -14.80
CA GLN A 86 5.83 8.30 -15.84
C GLN A 86 6.00 9.06 -17.16
N GLU A 87 5.02 9.88 -17.56
CA GLU A 87 5.15 10.74 -18.74
C GLU A 87 6.33 11.71 -18.60
N LEU A 88 6.48 12.34 -17.44
CA LEU A 88 7.57 13.25 -17.16
C LEU A 88 8.92 12.54 -17.10
N ALA A 89 8.97 11.32 -16.55
CA ALA A 89 10.17 10.50 -16.54
C ALA A 89 10.67 10.21 -17.98
N VAL A 90 9.76 9.75 -18.85
CA VAL A 90 10.08 9.50 -20.26
C VAL A 90 10.47 10.78 -21.00
N LEU A 91 9.79 11.90 -20.72
CA LEU A 91 10.13 13.19 -21.30
C LEU A 91 11.51 13.67 -20.82
N GLY A 92 11.81 13.50 -19.53
CA GLY A 92 13.10 13.87 -18.94
C GLY A 92 14.28 13.06 -19.46
N ALA A 93 14.05 11.79 -19.81
CA ALA A 93 15.07 10.89 -20.36
C ALA A 93 15.48 11.22 -21.81
N ASN A 94 14.98 12.29 -22.39
CA ASN A 94 15.22 12.61 -23.78
C ASN A 94 16.48 13.50 -23.93
N ASP A 95 17.50 13.02 -24.62
CA ASP A 95 18.76 13.72 -24.87
C ASP A 95 18.62 15.04 -25.61
N THR A 96 17.45 15.33 -26.19
CA THR A 96 17.18 16.60 -26.89
C THR A 96 16.81 17.75 -25.96
N ASN A 97 16.58 17.47 -24.69
CA ASN A 97 16.22 18.48 -23.71
C ASN A 97 17.41 19.39 -23.36
N THR A 98 17.11 20.65 -23.16
CA THR A 98 18.08 21.61 -22.60
C THR A 98 18.06 21.55 -21.07
N ILE A 99 19.06 22.14 -20.41
CA ILE A 99 19.11 22.27 -18.95
C ILE A 99 17.84 22.94 -18.41
N SER A 100 17.37 23.98 -19.10
CA SER A 100 16.12 24.67 -18.73
C SER A 100 14.87 23.80 -18.85
N ASP A 101 14.85 22.91 -19.85
CA ASP A 101 13.74 21.94 -20.01
C ASP A 101 13.74 20.93 -18.87
N HIS A 102 14.91 20.43 -18.49
CA HIS A 102 15.06 19.53 -17.35
C HIS A 102 14.63 20.19 -16.02
N GLU A 103 15.02 21.46 -15.78
CA GLU A 103 14.55 22.21 -14.62
C GLU A 103 13.03 22.32 -14.57
N ALA A 104 12.39 22.61 -15.70
CA ALA A 104 10.93 22.70 -15.79
C ALA A 104 10.24 21.35 -15.52
N ILE A 105 10.76 20.27 -16.11
CA ILE A 105 10.27 18.90 -15.89
C ILE A 105 10.42 18.50 -14.42
N ASN A 106 11.57 18.81 -13.81
CA ASN A 106 11.84 18.52 -12.42
C ASN A 106 10.87 19.25 -11.47
N LEU A 107 10.61 20.53 -11.72
CA LEU A 107 9.65 21.31 -10.90
C LEU A 107 8.23 20.73 -11.00
N GLU A 108 7.78 20.34 -12.20
CA GLU A 108 6.48 19.71 -12.37
C GLU A 108 6.42 18.35 -11.66
N ALA A 109 7.43 17.54 -11.82
CA ALA A 109 7.52 16.23 -11.19
C ALA A 109 7.55 16.30 -9.66
N GLU A 110 8.32 17.25 -9.09
CA GLU A 110 8.35 17.51 -7.66
C GLU A 110 6.96 17.91 -7.13
N ALA A 111 6.26 18.79 -7.82
CA ALA A 111 4.91 19.20 -7.43
C ALA A 111 3.92 18.02 -7.44
N ILE A 112 3.99 17.15 -8.45
CA ILE A 112 3.16 15.96 -8.55
C ILE A 112 3.50 14.95 -7.44
N ALA A 113 4.78 14.74 -7.16
CA ALA A 113 5.21 13.85 -6.09
C ALA A 113 4.79 14.35 -4.70
N GLN A 114 4.87 15.65 -4.44
CA GLN A 114 4.37 16.26 -3.22
C GLN A 114 2.85 16.04 -3.07
N GLU A 115 2.09 16.24 -4.15
CA GLU A 115 0.65 16.00 -4.14
C GLU A 115 0.32 14.52 -3.95
N PHE A 116 1.09 13.61 -4.54
CA PHE A 116 0.96 12.17 -4.30
C PHE A 116 1.16 11.83 -2.82
N ASN A 117 2.24 12.32 -2.22
CA ASN A 117 2.50 12.11 -0.79
C ASN A 117 1.38 12.70 0.08
N ARG A 118 0.91 13.92 -0.21
CA ARG A 118 -0.20 14.55 0.47
C ARG A 118 -1.48 13.71 0.36
N LEU A 119 -1.75 13.20 -0.83
CA LEU A 119 -2.90 12.36 -1.10
C LEU A 119 -2.84 11.04 -0.32
N MET A 120 -1.67 10.41 -0.22
CA MET A 120 -1.52 9.13 0.47
C MET A 120 -1.52 9.28 1.99
N SER A 121 -0.91 10.36 2.53
CA SER A 121 -0.74 10.53 3.99
C SER A 121 -1.96 11.14 4.68
N ASN A 122 -2.74 12.00 4.00
CA ASN A 122 -3.74 12.84 4.66
C ASN A 122 -5.19 12.42 4.42
N ASN A 123 -5.42 11.20 3.90
CA ASN A 123 -6.77 10.75 3.60
C ASN A 123 -7.48 10.20 4.82
N THR A 124 -8.54 10.88 5.20
CA THR A 124 -9.40 10.46 6.31
C THR A 124 -10.86 10.40 5.88
N TYR A 125 -11.57 9.40 6.39
CA TYR A 125 -13.01 9.30 6.29
C TYR A 125 -13.62 9.37 7.68
N LYS A 126 -14.42 10.40 7.96
CA LYS A 126 -14.97 10.69 9.30
C LYS A 126 -13.90 10.80 10.40
N GLY A 127 -12.71 11.31 10.06
CA GLY A 127 -11.60 11.43 11.01
C GLY A 127 -10.79 10.15 11.24
N LYS A 128 -11.09 9.06 10.55
CA LYS A 128 -10.31 7.82 10.55
C LYS A 128 -9.51 7.71 9.26
N ASN A 129 -8.25 7.30 9.36
CA ASN A 129 -7.41 7.09 8.19
C ASN A 129 -8.04 6.03 7.28
N VAL A 130 -7.94 6.28 5.98
CA VAL A 130 -8.45 5.36 4.94
C VAL A 130 -7.54 4.15 4.80
N PHE A 131 -6.25 4.33 5.01
CA PHE A 131 -5.26 3.26 5.03
C PHE A 131 -4.96 2.86 6.47
N VAL A 132 -4.92 1.55 6.73
CA VAL A 132 -4.68 0.96 8.05
C VAL A 132 -3.42 0.12 8.02
N ASP A 133 -2.69 0.03 9.13
CA ASP A 133 -1.41 -0.69 9.24
C ASP A 133 -1.49 -2.14 8.73
N THR A 134 -2.62 -2.79 8.98
CA THR A 134 -2.84 -4.17 8.53
C THR A 134 -4.15 -4.26 7.77
N ALA A 135 -4.12 -4.82 6.57
CA ALA A 135 -5.30 -5.07 5.77
C ALA A 135 -6.31 -5.98 6.51
N ASN A 136 -7.60 -5.70 6.37
CA ASN A 136 -8.68 -6.44 7.03
C ASN A 136 -8.63 -6.40 8.57
N SER A 137 -8.01 -5.41 9.17
CA SER A 137 -7.90 -5.27 10.63
C SER A 137 -9.14 -4.67 11.27
N GLU A 138 -9.99 -4.04 10.51
CA GLU A 138 -11.22 -3.41 10.97
C GLU A 138 -12.40 -4.35 10.79
N PHE A 139 -13.41 -4.21 11.62
CA PHE A 139 -14.61 -5.04 11.51
C PHE A 139 -15.88 -4.21 11.54
N VAL A 140 -16.91 -4.70 10.88
CA VAL A 140 -18.28 -4.18 10.91
C VAL A 140 -19.24 -5.29 11.33
N SER A 141 -20.09 -5.01 12.32
CA SER A 141 -21.14 -5.94 12.70
C SER A 141 -22.32 -5.83 11.74
N MET A 142 -22.78 -6.96 11.24
CA MET A 142 -23.98 -7.07 10.39
C MET A 142 -25.28 -7.22 11.21
N GLY A 143 -25.18 -7.09 12.56
CA GLY A 143 -26.32 -7.09 13.45
C GLY A 143 -26.96 -8.46 13.71
N GLY A 144 -26.42 -9.52 13.14
CA GLY A 144 -26.76 -10.90 13.46
C GLY A 144 -25.88 -11.41 14.63
N ARG A 145 -26.20 -12.59 15.16
CA ARG A 145 -25.36 -13.24 16.17
C ARG A 145 -24.05 -13.68 15.51
N GLU A 146 -22.94 -13.10 15.94
CA GLU A 146 -21.59 -13.38 15.45
C GLU A 146 -21.40 -13.06 13.93
N ALA A 147 -22.28 -12.26 13.33
CA ALA A 147 -22.16 -11.85 11.95
C ALA A 147 -21.30 -10.58 11.87
N GLU A 148 -19.99 -10.76 11.82
CA GLU A 148 -19.00 -9.69 11.62
C GLU A 148 -18.28 -9.88 10.29
N MET A 149 -17.98 -8.76 9.64
CA MET A 149 -17.16 -8.75 8.44
C MET A 149 -15.94 -7.86 8.66
N THR A 150 -14.79 -8.33 8.21
CA THR A 150 -13.55 -7.56 8.28
C THR A 150 -13.39 -6.71 7.02
N PHE A 151 -12.80 -5.53 7.19
CA PHE A 151 -12.46 -4.60 6.11
C PHE A 151 -11.21 -3.80 6.48
N GLY A 152 -10.73 -3.01 5.55
CA GLY A 152 -9.58 -2.13 5.72
C GLY A 152 -8.58 -2.30 4.59
N ILE A 153 -8.17 -1.19 4.00
CA ILE A 153 -7.15 -1.14 2.96
C ILE A 153 -5.81 -1.02 3.68
N GLY A 154 -4.92 -2.00 3.49
CA GLY A 154 -3.59 -1.96 4.11
C GLY A 154 -2.77 -0.78 3.59
N GLU A 155 -2.03 -0.15 4.49
CA GLU A 155 -0.99 0.78 4.11
C GLU A 155 0.11 0.04 3.34
N PHE A 156 0.66 0.68 2.32
CA PHE A 156 1.78 0.15 1.57
C PHE A 156 2.89 1.19 1.50
N ASP A 157 4.12 0.69 1.55
CA ASP A 157 5.30 1.51 1.46
C ASP A 157 5.50 2.01 0.03
N TYR A 158 5.53 3.32 -0.14
CA TYR A 158 5.81 4.03 -1.37
C TYR A 158 7.07 4.92 -1.25
N SER A 159 7.85 4.73 -0.18
CA SER A 159 9.08 5.50 0.09
C SER A 159 10.12 5.34 -1.02
N GLU A 160 10.10 4.21 -1.72
CA GLU A 160 10.96 3.96 -2.88
C GLU A 160 10.76 4.94 -4.04
N LEU A 161 9.61 5.65 -4.06
CA LEU A 161 9.37 6.72 -5.04
C LEU A 161 10.21 7.97 -4.74
N TYR A 162 10.65 8.13 -3.51
CA TYR A 162 11.42 9.27 -3.02
C TYR A 162 12.85 8.80 -2.73
N GLY A 163 13.82 9.37 -3.44
CA GLY A 163 15.24 9.10 -3.15
C GLY A 163 15.64 9.64 -1.78
N ASP A 164 16.84 9.30 -1.34
CA ASP A 164 17.42 9.81 -0.10
C ASP A 164 17.40 11.34 -0.09
N ALA A 165 17.10 11.91 1.08
CA ALA A 165 17.00 13.36 1.26
C ALA A 165 18.31 14.04 0.82
N ARG A 166 18.28 14.64 -0.36
CA ARG A 166 19.41 15.42 -0.87
C ARG A 166 19.62 16.59 0.06
N THR A 167 20.80 16.71 0.67
CA THR A 167 21.22 17.93 1.32
C THR A 167 21.45 18.97 0.22
N VAL A 168 20.41 19.73 -0.10
CA VAL A 168 20.52 20.87 -1.01
C VAL A 168 21.46 21.85 -0.36
N ALA A 169 22.51 22.25 -1.07
CA ALA A 169 23.47 23.25 -0.62
C ALA A 169 22.72 24.45 -0.04
N THR A 170 23.15 24.88 1.15
CA THR A 170 22.59 26.01 1.88
C THR A 170 22.49 27.23 0.99
N GLY A 171 21.29 27.60 0.55
CA GLY A 171 21.03 28.78 -0.28
C GLY A 171 19.85 28.67 -1.25
N LEU A 172 19.28 27.47 -1.46
CA LEU A 172 18.11 27.28 -2.30
C LEU A 172 16.82 27.26 -1.45
N PRO A 173 15.68 27.73 -1.98
CA PRO A 173 14.49 28.01 -1.19
C PRO A 173 13.76 26.82 -0.57
N ASN A 174 14.26 25.61 -0.70
CA ASN A 174 13.64 24.39 -0.20
C ASN A 174 14.59 23.47 0.60
N ALA A 175 15.57 24.04 1.33
CA ALA A 175 16.40 23.29 2.25
C ALA A 175 15.51 22.68 3.36
N GLY A 176 15.30 21.38 3.33
CA GLY A 176 14.58 20.64 4.37
C GLY A 176 13.27 19.98 3.95
N THR A 177 12.87 20.03 2.69
CA THR A 177 11.67 19.35 2.21
C THR A 177 12.03 17.94 1.71
N LEU A 178 11.35 16.97 2.26
CA LEU A 178 11.51 15.52 2.12
C LEU A 178 11.16 14.99 0.73
N VAL A 179 11.40 15.64 -0.37
CA VAL A 179 11.14 15.04 -1.66
C VAL A 179 11.99 15.70 -2.72
N ASN A 180 13.09 15.10 -3.04
CA ASN A 180 13.78 15.38 -4.28
C ASN A 180 13.63 14.21 -5.22
N LEU A 181 12.50 14.16 -5.94
CA LEU A 181 12.51 13.59 -7.28
C LEU A 181 13.28 14.59 -8.14
N THR A 182 14.57 14.62 -8.01
CA THR A 182 15.41 15.36 -8.93
C THR A 182 15.51 14.48 -10.18
N PHE A 183 14.73 14.77 -11.19
CA PHE A 183 15.01 14.27 -12.53
C PHE A 183 16.25 14.99 -13.00
N LEU A 184 17.39 14.38 -12.78
CA LEU A 184 18.57 14.74 -13.57
C LEU A 184 18.33 14.32 -15.02
N PRO A 185 19.12 14.83 -15.97
CA PRO A 185 19.00 14.54 -17.40
C PRO A 185 18.84 13.06 -17.76
N SER A 186 18.99 12.19 -16.81
CA SER A 186 18.70 10.76 -16.89
C SER A 186 18.17 10.33 -15.54
N ASP A 187 16.87 10.19 -15.37
CA ASP A 187 16.16 9.46 -14.32
C ASP A 187 17.03 9.05 -13.12
N ALA A 188 17.39 10.01 -12.27
CA ALA A 188 18.38 9.74 -11.25
C ALA A 188 17.80 9.05 -10.04
N VAL A 189 17.95 7.78 -9.98
CA VAL A 189 18.07 7.10 -8.70
C VAL A 189 19.53 7.07 -8.34
N PHE A 190 19.87 7.83 -7.33
CA PHE A 190 21.23 7.89 -6.84
C PHE A 190 21.58 6.60 -6.13
N GLY A 191 22.60 5.93 -6.64
CA GLY A 191 23.36 4.95 -5.86
C GLY A 191 24.04 5.63 -4.68
N PRO A 192 24.63 4.87 -3.76
CA PRO A 192 25.50 5.44 -2.73
C PRO A 192 26.60 6.28 -3.39
N VAL A 193 27.00 7.34 -2.71
CA VAL A 193 28.14 8.13 -3.15
C VAL A 193 29.37 7.21 -3.11
N MET A 194 30.02 7.06 -4.24
CA MET A 194 31.28 6.32 -4.33
C MET A 194 32.42 7.32 -4.33
N GLY A 195 33.26 7.24 -3.33
CA GLY A 195 34.54 7.92 -3.37
C GLY A 195 35.47 7.18 -4.34
N PHE A 196 36.18 7.92 -5.14
CA PHE A 196 37.23 7.42 -6.01
C PHE A 196 38.53 8.06 -5.51
N ASP A 197 39.22 7.37 -4.59
CA ASP A 197 40.54 7.78 -4.07
C ASP A 197 41.57 6.74 -4.48
N PRO A 198 42.64 7.11 -5.19
CA PRO A 198 43.75 6.20 -5.52
C PRO A 198 44.62 5.88 -4.32
N ASP A 199 44.48 6.60 -3.21
CA ASP A 199 45.22 6.29 -1.98
C ASP A 199 44.69 5.02 -1.33
N THR A 200 45.49 3.95 -1.35
CA THR A 200 45.15 2.63 -0.81
C THR A 200 44.97 2.60 0.71
N THR A 201 44.80 3.74 1.37
CA THR A 201 44.73 3.88 2.84
C THR A 201 43.50 4.65 3.33
N GLY A 202 42.55 5.03 2.44
CA GLY A 202 41.32 5.80 2.75
C GLY A 202 40.07 4.97 2.96
N ASP A 203 38.94 5.66 3.24
CA ASP A 203 37.60 5.07 3.50
C ASP A 203 36.99 4.43 2.24
N ASP A 204 37.56 4.68 1.04
CA ASP A 204 37.03 4.20 -0.25
C ASP A 204 37.61 2.87 -0.70
N VAL A 205 38.60 2.37 0.07
CA VAL A 205 39.23 1.09 -0.16
C VAL A 205 38.47 0.00 0.58
N LEU A 206 37.83 -0.87 -0.19
CA LEU A 206 37.03 -1.96 0.35
C LEU A 206 37.91 -3.16 0.67
N GLY A 207 37.86 -3.59 1.90
CA GLY A 207 38.63 -4.72 2.43
C GLY A 207 37.74 -5.69 3.23
N ALA A 208 38.36 -6.48 4.09
CA ALA A 208 37.65 -7.48 4.92
C ALA A 208 36.44 -6.90 5.65
N ALA A 209 35.29 -7.60 5.51
CA ALA A 209 34.00 -7.26 6.06
C ALA A 209 33.20 -6.14 5.33
N ASP A 210 33.75 -5.51 4.30
CA ASP A 210 32.98 -4.57 3.47
C ASP A 210 32.09 -5.29 2.48
N ILE A 211 31.01 -4.60 2.07
CA ILE A 211 29.99 -5.19 1.18
C ILE A 211 30.25 -4.72 -0.25
N LEU A 212 30.46 -5.68 -1.15
CA LEU A 212 30.42 -5.45 -2.58
C LEU A 212 28.99 -5.48 -3.07
N GLU A 213 28.57 -4.44 -3.77
CA GLU A 213 27.18 -4.26 -4.20
C GLU A 213 26.92 -4.86 -5.59
N GLN A 214 25.74 -5.46 -5.75
CA GLN A 214 25.30 -6.02 -7.02
C GLN A 214 25.29 -4.98 -8.15
N GLY A 215 25.79 -5.35 -9.31
CA GLY A 215 25.84 -4.51 -10.50
C GLY A 215 26.93 -3.44 -10.50
N LYS A 216 27.74 -3.35 -9.45
CA LYS A 216 28.90 -2.45 -9.37
C LYS A 216 30.12 -3.13 -9.94
N MET A 217 30.97 -2.30 -10.56
CA MET A 217 32.27 -2.73 -11.07
C MET A 217 33.37 -2.33 -10.10
N TYR A 218 34.30 -3.25 -9.88
CA TYR A 218 35.44 -3.08 -8.97
C TYR A 218 36.73 -3.41 -9.67
N LYS A 219 37.81 -2.80 -9.20
CA LYS A 219 39.20 -3.13 -9.58
C LYS A 219 39.92 -3.75 -8.41
N VAL A 220 40.65 -4.82 -8.64
CA VAL A 220 41.48 -5.46 -7.65
C VAL A 220 42.74 -4.64 -7.46
N VAL A 221 42.97 -4.09 -6.26
CA VAL A 221 44.19 -3.39 -5.87
C VAL A 221 45.21 -4.38 -5.34
N THR A 222 44.79 -5.18 -4.37
CA THR A 222 45.59 -6.28 -3.82
C THR A 222 44.92 -7.59 -4.11
N ALA A 223 45.66 -8.48 -4.79
CA ALA A 223 45.15 -9.82 -5.09
C ALA A 223 45.01 -10.65 -3.81
N PRO A 224 44.01 -11.55 -3.71
CA PRO A 224 43.87 -12.43 -2.57
C PRO A 224 45.05 -13.41 -2.48
N ASP A 225 45.51 -13.70 -1.27
CA ASP A 225 46.54 -14.74 -1.04
C ASP A 225 45.88 -16.14 -0.94
N VAL A 226 45.52 -16.67 -2.09
CA VAL A 226 44.90 -18.02 -2.19
C VAL A 226 45.83 -19.10 -1.60
N ALA A 227 47.12 -18.94 -1.69
CA ALA A 227 48.10 -19.86 -1.12
C ALA A 227 48.21 -19.73 0.40
N GLY A 228 47.90 -18.54 0.95
CA GLY A 228 47.86 -18.26 2.39
C GLY A 228 46.57 -18.67 3.08
N GLY A 229 45.54 -19.02 2.32
CA GLY A 229 44.27 -19.48 2.85
C GLY A 229 43.07 -18.53 2.65
N ASP A 230 43.22 -17.46 1.87
CA ASP A 230 42.11 -16.59 1.47
C ASP A 230 41.24 -17.36 0.50
N ASP A 231 40.07 -17.76 0.95
CA ASP A 231 39.10 -18.49 0.14
C ASP A 231 37.97 -17.55 -0.31
N ILE A 232 38.17 -16.95 -1.49
CA ILE A 232 37.18 -16.10 -2.13
C ILE A 232 36.27 -16.86 -3.10
N SER A 233 36.60 -18.15 -3.39
CA SER A 233 35.96 -18.98 -4.42
C SER A 233 34.45 -19.20 -4.22
N THR A 234 34.00 -19.24 -2.98
CA THR A 234 32.59 -19.47 -2.66
C THR A 234 31.79 -18.18 -2.49
N VAL A 235 32.48 -17.05 -2.41
CA VAL A 235 31.88 -15.78 -2.02
C VAL A 235 31.94 -14.74 -3.15
N VAL A 236 33.12 -14.53 -3.73
CA VAL A 236 33.32 -13.49 -4.73
C VAL A 236 33.30 -14.03 -6.16
N ASP A 237 34.03 -15.08 -6.46
CA ASP A 237 34.07 -15.66 -7.81
C ASP A 237 32.75 -16.27 -8.23
N ALA A 238 32.04 -16.93 -7.33
CA ALA A 238 30.70 -17.48 -7.59
C ALA A 238 29.61 -16.42 -7.76
N GLN A 239 29.89 -15.16 -7.42
CA GLN A 239 28.93 -14.05 -7.41
C GLN A 239 29.40 -12.86 -8.27
N SER A 240 30.42 -13.06 -9.09
CA SER A 240 30.94 -12.05 -10.03
C SER A 240 31.05 -12.62 -11.45
N ASP A 241 31.41 -11.78 -12.40
CA ASP A 241 31.66 -12.15 -13.80
C ASP A 241 33.03 -12.82 -14.05
N LEU A 242 33.88 -12.94 -13.01
CA LEU A 242 35.12 -13.70 -13.05
C LEU A 242 34.87 -15.15 -12.64
N ALA A 243 35.49 -16.07 -13.35
CA ALA A 243 35.16 -17.51 -13.23
C ALA A 243 36.08 -18.29 -12.29
N ALA A 244 37.17 -17.74 -11.86
CA ALA A 244 38.14 -18.44 -11.02
C ALA A 244 38.96 -17.47 -10.13
N ASP A 245 39.37 -17.96 -8.95
CA ASP A 245 40.24 -17.22 -8.00
C ASP A 245 41.51 -16.65 -8.64
N THR A 246 42.05 -17.35 -9.64
CA THR A 246 43.24 -16.94 -10.36
C THR A 246 43.03 -15.74 -11.28
N ASP A 247 41.82 -15.34 -11.53
CA ASP A 247 41.46 -14.19 -12.36
C ASP A 247 41.50 -12.88 -11.54
N PHE A 248 41.44 -12.98 -10.22
CA PHE A 248 41.53 -11.83 -9.31
C PHE A 248 43.01 -11.40 -9.13
N THR A 249 43.61 -10.94 -10.20
CA THR A 249 44.97 -10.38 -10.16
C THR A 249 44.95 -8.88 -9.94
N ALA A 250 45.97 -8.31 -9.34
CA ALA A 250 46.08 -6.86 -9.17
C ALA A 250 45.92 -6.14 -10.52
N GLY A 251 44.97 -5.22 -10.60
CA GLY A 251 44.56 -4.53 -11.83
C GLY A 251 43.42 -5.18 -12.61
N ALA A 252 42.91 -6.34 -12.21
CA ALA A 252 41.73 -6.94 -12.83
C ALA A 252 40.47 -6.18 -12.47
N PHE A 253 39.51 -6.12 -13.41
CA PHE A 253 38.18 -5.55 -13.20
C PHE A 253 37.14 -6.66 -13.15
N PHE A 254 36.15 -6.51 -12.31
CA PHE A 254 35.02 -7.43 -12.22
C PHE A 254 33.74 -6.74 -11.79
N THR A 255 32.61 -7.32 -12.15
CA THR A 255 31.27 -6.83 -11.80
C THR A 255 30.59 -7.85 -10.88
N MET A 256 29.94 -7.39 -9.81
CA MET A 256 29.24 -8.27 -8.90
C MET A 256 27.84 -8.63 -9.43
N GLU A 257 27.49 -9.91 -9.40
CA GLU A 257 26.17 -10.41 -9.75
C GLU A 257 25.18 -10.40 -8.58
N SER A 258 25.68 -10.32 -7.35
CA SER A 258 24.89 -10.18 -6.11
C SER A 258 25.68 -9.45 -5.03
N ASN A 259 24.96 -8.97 -3.99
CA ASN A 259 25.62 -8.34 -2.84
C ASN A 259 26.40 -9.38 -2.04
N VAL A 260 27.68 -9.14 -1.82
CA VAL A 260 28.60 -10.05 -1.11
C VAL A 260 29.45 -9.27 -0.13
N THR A 261 29.59 -9.79 1.08
CA THR A 261 30.56 -9.27 2.05
C THR A 261 31.94 -9.87 1.76
N LEU A 262 32.96 -9.03 1.60
CA LEU A 262 34.33 -9.50 1.42
C LEU A 262 34.75 -10.35 2.63
N PRO A 263 35.28 -11.55 2.38
CA PRO A 263 35.80 -12.40 3.46
C PRO A 263 37.02 -11.78 4.15
N THR A 264 37.34 -12.32 5.30
CA THR A 264 38.58 -11.94 5.98
C THR A 264 39.78 -12.45 5.16
N GLY A 265 40.52 -11.53 4.60
CA GLY A 265 41.72 -11.80 3.75
C GLY A 265 42.38 -10.50 3.35
N ASP A 266 43.48 -10.62 2.60
CA ASP A 266 44.25 -9.47 2.16
C ASP A 266 43.77 -8.87 0.83
N MET A 267 42.60 -9.34 0.29
CA MET A 267 42.04 -8.78 -0.92
C MET A 267 41.53 -7.37 -0.67
N VAL A 268 41.96 -6.47 -1.53
CA VAL A 268 41.56 -5.07 -1.50
C VAL A 268 41.04 -4.68 -2.89
N VAL A 269 39.90 -4.04 -2.94
CA VAL A 269 39.27 -3.56 -4.17
C VAL A 269 38.86 -2.10 -4.05
N ILE A 270 38.78 -1.42 -5.18
CA ILE A 270 38.22 -0.08 -5.27
C ILE A 270 37.10 -0.05 -6.29
N PRO A 271 36.05 0.74 -6.08
CA PRO A 271 35.00 0.95 -7.07
C PRO A 271 35.56 1.71 -8.28
N VAL A 272 35.06 1.37 -9.48
CA VAL A 272 35.43 2.07 -10.72
C VAL A 272 34.18 2.41 -11.53
N MET A 273 34.27 3.45 -12.36
CA MET A 273 33.15 3.85 -13.22
C MET A 273 33.05 2.90 -14.41
N ALA A 274 32.00 2.12 -14.47
CA ALA A 274 31.75 1.15 -15.52
C ALA A 274 31.34 1.80 -16.85
N ALA A 275 31.72 1.19 -17.96
CA ALA A 275 31.26 1.60 -19.30
C ALA A 275 29.73 1.54 -19.41
N THR A 276 29.14 2.41 -20.20
CA THR A 276 27.70 2.55 -20.43
C THR A 276 26.85 2.99 -19.23
N LYS A 277 27.47 3.19 -18.08
CA LYS A 277 26.78 3.69 -16.89
C LYS A 277 26.80 5.20 -16.82
N THR A 278 25.81 5.79 -16.20
CA THR A 278 25.69 7.23 -15.97
C THR A 278 26.01 7.55 -14.52
N TYR A 279 26.80 8.60 -14.33
CA TYR A 279 27.26 9.05 -13.01
C TYR A 279 26.94 10.52 -12.82
N GLU A 280 26.61 10.93 -11.60
CA GLU A 280 26.52 12.33 -11.18
C GLU A 280 27.76 12.72 -10.38
N ILE A 281 28.31 13.89 -10.67
CA ILE A 281 29.44 14.45 -9.96
C ILE A 281 28.95 14.99 -8.60
N VAL A 282 29.43 14.42 -7.53
CA VAL A 282 29.19 14.90 -6.16
C VAL A 282 30.27 15.88 -5.73
N THR A 283 31.52 15.53 -5.99
CA THR A 283 32.68 16.41 -5.79
C THR A 283 33.47 16.51 -7.08
N VAL A 284 33.83 17.73 -7.52
CA VAL A 284 34.56 17.91 -8.77
C VAL A 284 36.01 17.47 -8.55
N PRO A 285 36.61 16.64 -9.46
CA PRO A 285 37.99 16.25 -9.36
C PRO A 285 38.94 17.45 -9.33
N ALA A 286 39.82 17.50 -8.39
CA ALA A 286 40.83 18.57 -8.26
C ALA A 286 41.94 18.48 -9.33
N GLU A 287 42.25 17.25 -9.75
CA GLU A 287 43.36 16.98 -10.67
C GLU A 287 42.90 17.14 -12.14
N THR A 288 43.67 17.90 -12.92
CA THR A 288 43.40 18.10 -14.35
C THR A 288 43.46 16.80 -15.15
N ALA A 289 44.24 15.83 -14.70
CA ALA A 289 44.34 14.53 -15.34
C ALA A 289 43.03 13.76 -15.28
N ASP A 290 42.36 13.75 -14.10
CA ASP A 290 41.10 13.08 -13.88
C ASP A 290 39.97 13.78 -14.63
N GLN A 291 39.93 15.10 -14.59
CA GLN A 291 38.98 15.87 -15.39
C GLN A 291 39.09 15.51 -16.87
N THR A 292 40.33 15.40 -17.39
CA THR A 292 40.56 15.02 -18.79
C THR A 292 40.18 13.56 -19.06
N ALA A 293 40.47 12.65 -18.14
CA ALA A 293 40.10 11.24 -18.25
C ALA A 293 38.58 11.05 -18.30
N ILE A 294 37.81 11.75 -17.46
CA ILE A 294 36.37 11.70 -17.45
C ILE A 294 35.80 12.26 -18.77
N VAL A 295 36.28 13.41 -19.24
CA VAL A 295 35.79 14.00 -20.49
C VAL A 295 36.10 13.11 -21.70
N ASN A 296 37.34 12.56 -21.79
CA ASN A 296 37.73 11.71 -22.90
C ASN A 296 36.94 10.39 -23.00
N ASN A 297 36.53 9.86 -21.85
CA ASN A 297 35.83 8.56 -21.76
C ASN A 297 34.34 8.68 -21.50
N SER A 298 33.76 9.86 -21.62
CA SER A 298 32.32 10.12 -21.42
C SER A 298 31.70 10.91 -22.57
N ASN A 299 30.41 11.19 -22.45
CA ASN A 299 29.65 12.03 -23.36
C ASN A 299 29.94 13.55 -23.19
N LEU A 300 30.78 13.94 -22.23
CA LEU A 300 31.18 15.34 -22.03
C LEU A 300 32.15 15.80 -23.14
N THR A 301 32.12 17.09 -23.45
CA THR A 301 32.94 17.68 -24.49
C THR A 301 34.00 18.66 -23.98
N SER A 302 33.91 19.07 -22.72
CA SER A 302 34.84 20.03 -22.07
C SER A 302 34.91 19.79 -20.58
N THR A 303 36.08 20.07 -19.99
CA THR A 303 36.27 20.07 -18.54
C THR A 303 35.42 21.13 -17.81
N ASP A 304 35.00 22.19 -18.49
CA ASP A 304 34.12 23.21 -17.91
C ASP A 304 32.73 22.67 -17.57
N GLN A 305 32.35 21.51 -18.13
CA GLN A 305 31.09 20.82 -17.83
C GLN A 305 31.14 19.98 -16.53
N LEU A 306 32.33 19.77 -15.96
CA LEU A 306 32.51 19.05 -14.71
C LEU A 306 32.18 19.95 -13.53
N VAL A 307 30.89 20.02 -13.22
CA VAL A 307 30.35 20.78 -12.09
C VAL A 307 29.53 19.85 -11.21
N VAL A 308 29.46 20.15 -9.93
CA VAL A 308 28.65 19.39 -8.98
C VAL A 308 27.18 19.32 -9.46
N GLY A 309 26.63 18.10 -9.50
CA GLY A 309 25.29 17.84 -9.98
C GLY A 309 25.21 17.59 -11.50
N MET A 310 26.31 17.67 -12.24
CA MET A 310 26.34 17.30 -13.66
C MET A 310 26.34 15.78 -13.78
N ALA A 311 25.47 15.27 -14.64
CA ALA A 311 25.46 13.87 -15.02
C ALA A 311 26.28 13.64 -16.30
N PHE A 312 26.99 12.54 -16.36
CA PHE A 312 27.71 12.10 -17.56
C PHE A 312 27.63 10.58 -17.70
N THR A 313 27.67 10.12 -18.95
CA THR A 313 27.64 8.69 -19.27
C THR A 313 29.00 8.27 -19.78
N VAL A 314 29.54 7.18 -19.21
CA VAL A 314 30.80 6.59 -19.66
C VAL A 314 30.58 5.92 -21.02
N ASN A 315 31.44 6.21 -22.00
CA ASN A 315 31.31 5.67 -23.36
C ASN A 315 31.44 4.14 -23.37
N ALA A 316 30.72 3.48 -24.28
CA ALA A 316 30.71 2.01 -24.37
C ALA A 316 32.08 1.39 -24.69
N ASP A 317 32.92 2.13 -25.44
CA ASP A 317 34.26 1.68 -25.86
C ASP A 317 35.38 2.17 -24.89
N ALA A 318 34.98 2.87 -23.81
CA ALA A 318 35.93 3.35 -22.84
C ALA A 318 36.38 2.23 -21.88
N ASN A 319 37.64 2.21 -21.51
CA ASN A 319 38.07 1.47 -20.32
C ASN A 319 37.39 2.06 -19.10
N PRO A 320 37.16 1.27 -18.04
CA PRO A 320 36.67 1.82 -16.79
C PRO A 320 37.47 3.04 -16.36
N ILE A 321 36.82 4.13 -15.98
CA ILE A 321 37.51 5.35 -15.57
C ILE A 321 38.01 5.14 -14.15
N GLU A 322 39.31 5.27 -13.99
CA GLU A 322 40.03 5.21 -12.72
C GLU A 322 40.48 6.62 -12.37
N PRO A 323 39.81 7.34 -11.51
CA PRO A 323 40.31 8.62 -11.03
C PRO A 323 41.63 8.43 -10.26
N THR A 324 42.58 9.35 -10.42
CA THR A 324 43.87 9.34 -9.74
C THR A 324 43.95 10.33 -8.56
N GLY A 325 42.86 11.05 -8.29
CA GLY A 325 42.67 12.00 -7.21
C GLY A 325 41.34 11.88 -6.53
N GLU A 326 41.18 12.52 -5.37
CA GLU A 326 39.90 12.55 -4.61
C GLU A 326 38.75 13.07 -5.48
N PHE A 327 37.74 12.24 -5.69
CA PHE A 327 36.60 12.52 -6.52
C PHE A 327 35.42 11.68 -6.06
N ASP A 328 34.28 12.31 -5.84
CA ASP A 328 33.06 11.62 -5.50
C ASP A 328 32.09 11.67 -6.66
N ALA A 329 31.56 10.52 -7.02
CA ALA A 329 30.47 10.39 -7.96
C ALA A 329 29.47 9.33 -7.47
N ARG A 330 28.28 9.37 -8.00
CA ARG A 330 27.28 8.34 -7.75
C ARG A 330 26.68 7.86 -9.06
N GLU A 331 26.45 6.58 -9.13
CA GLU A 331 25.81 5.97 -10.28
C GLU A 331 24.34 6.39 -10.37
N ILE A 332 23.90 6.63 -11.57
CA ILE A 332 22.51 6.96 -11.90
C ILE A 332 21.95 5.83 -12.75
N ASP A 333 20.89 5.18 -12.29
CA ASP A 333 20.16 4.20 -13.10
C ASP A 333 19.04 4.91 -13.89
N ALA A 334 19.23 5.04 -15.20
CA ALA A 334 18.28 5.72 -16.09
C ALA A 334 16.88 5.10 -16.10
N ASN A 335 16.75 3.82 -15.70
CA ASN A 335 15.45 3.13 -15.68
C ASN A 335 14.84 3.02 -14.27
N ALA A 336 15.56 3.41 -13.24
CA ALA A 336 15.14 3.12 -11.89
C ALA A 336 13.91 3.93 -11.45
N ILE A 337 13.69 5.15 -11.93
CA ILE A 337 12.44 5.90 -11.66
C ILE A 337 11.25 5.18 -12.29
N THR A 338 11.36 4.78 -13.56
CA THR A 338 10.33 4.00 -14.23
C THR A 338 10.01 2.72 -13.46
N ASN A 339 11.03 1.95 -13.06
CA ASN A 339 10.87 0.74 -12.27
C ASN A 339 10.22 1.01 -10.89
N ARG A 340 10.58 2.10 -10.25
CA ARG A 340 9.98 2.51 -8.96
C ARG A 340 8.53 2.94 -9.12
N ILE A 341 8.22 3.73 -10.14
CA ILE A 341 6.84 4.11 -10.47
C ILE A 341 6.01 2.86 -10.74
N GLU A 342 6.52 1.90 -11.52
CA GLU A 342 5.85 0.64 -11.79
C GLU A 342 5.65 -0.22 -10.53
N SER A 343 6.65 -0.28 -9.65
CA SER A 343 6.55 -0.97 -8.36
C SER A 343 5.45 -0.37 -7.49
N VAL A 344 5.44 0.95 -7.32
CA VAL A 344 4.39 1.65 -6.55
C VAL A 344 3.03 1.51 -7.22
N GLN A 345 2.95 1.59 -8.55
CA GLN A 345 1.71 1.36 -9.30
C GLN A 345 1.16 -0.05 -9.08
N LYS A 346 2.04 -1.06 -9.01
CA LYS A 346 1.64 -2.43 -8.67
C LYS A 346 1.05 -2.54 -7.26
N LYS A 347 1.66 -1.84 -6.29
CA LYS A 347 1.15 -1.78 -4.91
C LYS A 347 -0.22 -1.08 -4.85
N ILE A 348 -0.40 0.04 -5.56
CA ILE A 348 -1.70 0.73 -5.70
C ILE A 348 -2.75 -0.20 -6.31
N ASN A 349 -2.41 -0.91 -7.39
CA ASN A 349 -3.33 -1.84 -8.03
C ASN A 349 -3.74 -2.97 -7.08
N THR A 350 -2.81 -3.47 -6.25
CA THR A 350 -3.11 -4.46 -5.21
C THR A 350 -4.09 -3.89 -4.18
N GLY A 351 -3.88 -2.66 -3.71
CA GLY A 351 -4.80 -1.97 -2.80
C GLY A 351 -6.19 -1.77 -3.42
N ARG A 352 -6.26 -1.41 -4.70
CA ARG A 352 -7.54 -1.27 -5.43
C ARG A 352 -8.30 -2.60 -5.53
N VAL A 353 -7.60 -3.69 -5.88
CA VAL A 353 -8.21 -5.04 -5.94
C VAL A 353 -8.70 -5.46 -4.55
N GLN A 354 -7.93 -5.19 -3.51
CA GLN A 354 -8.31 -5.48 -2.14
C GLN A 354 -9.55 -4.69 -1.71
N ALA A 355 -9.57 -3.38 -1.93
CA ALA A 355 -10.73 -2.54 -1.62
C ALA A 355 -11.98 -2.95 -2.42
N GLY A 356 -11.81 -3.22 -3.71
CA GLY A 356 -12.90 -3.66 -4.59
C GLY A 356 -13.49 -5.01 -4.19
N SER A 357 -12.65 -5.97 -3.81
CA SER A 357 -13.11 -7.30 -3.34
C SER A 357 -13.86 -7.20 -2.01
N GLN A 358 -13.38 -6.37 -1.09
CA GLN A 358 -14.07 -6.12 0.18
C GLN A 358 -15.41 -5.39 -0.04
N TYR A 359 -15.45 -4.43 -0.95
CA TYR A 359 -16.68 -3.72 -1.32
C TYR A 359 -17.72 -4.69 -1.88
N ALA A 360 -17.34 -5.54 -2.83
CA ALA A 360 -18.24 -6.54 -3.41
C ALA A 360 -18.73 -7.57 -2.39
N ALA A 361 -17.86 -7.98 -1.46
CA ALA A 361 -18.24 -8.88 -0.37
C ALA A 361 -19.25 -8.22 0.58
N LEU A 362 -19.03 -6.95 0.93
CA LEU A 362 -19.97 -6.18 1.76
C LEU A 362 -21.31 -5.96 1.04
N GLU A 363 -21.32 -5.65 -0.25
CA GLU A 363 -22.54 -5.50 -1.04
C GLU A 363 -23.35 -6.79 -1.04
N SER A 364 -22.70 -7.93 -1.26
CA SER A 364 -23.33 -9.25 -1.16
C SER A 364 -23.91 -9.52 0.23
N ALA A 365 -23.15 -9.21 1.28
CA ALA A 365 -23.60 -9.37 2.66
C ALA A 365 -24.77 -8.44 3.01
N VAL A 366 -24.76 -7.19 2.54
CA VAL A 366 -25.87 -6.25 2.72
C VAL A 366 -27.14 -6.78 2.03
N THR A 367 -27.02 -7.31 0.82
CA THR A 367 -28.15 -7.92 0.10
C THR A 367 -28.72 -9.09 0.87
N TYR A 368 -27.87 -10.04 1.29
CA TYR A 368 -28.28 -11.18 2.11
C TYR A 368 -28.95 -10.74 3.43
N THR A 369 -28.34 -9.78 4.13
CA THR A 369 -28.85 -9.27 5.41
C THR A 369 -30.18 -8.54 5.22
N THR A 370 -30.38 -7.87 4.07
CA THR A 370 -31.66 -7.23 3.72
C THR A 370 -32.76 -8.26 3.54
N ASP A 371 -32.49 -9.35 2.84
CA ASP A 371 -33.45 -10.46 2.68
C ASP A 371 -33.76 -11.11 4.03
N LEU A 372 -32.72 -11.32 4.86
CA LEU A 372 -32.88 -11.86 6.21
C LEU A 372 -33.71 -10.93 7.10
N THR A 373 -33.50 -9.63 7.00
CA THR A 373 -34.26 -8.61 7.74
C THR A 373 -35.75 -8.67 7.36
N ALA A 374 -36.05 -8.80 6.06
CA ALA A 374 -37.43 -8.97 5.59
C ALA A 374 -38.08 -10.26 6.12
N GLN A 375 -37.28 -11.35 6.21
CA GLN A 375 -37.80 -12.61 6.81
C GLN A 375 -38.06 -12.48 8.30
N TYR A 376 -37.20 -11.78 9.06
CA TYR A 376 -37.43 -11.52 10.47
C TYR A 376 -38.67 -10.64 10.68
N GLU A 377 -38.93 -9.65 9.83
CA GLU A 377 -40.13 -8.83 9.89
C GLU A 377 -41.38 -9.67 9.60
N LEU A 378 -41.33 -10.52 8.57
CA LEU A 378 -42.42 -11.44 8.25
C LEU A 378 -42.70 -12.43 9.41
N ALA A 379 -41.63 -13.00 9.97
CA ALA A 379 -41.77 -13.93 11.09
C ALA A 379 -42.34 -13.23 12.35
N TYR A 380 -41.86 -12.02 12.64
CA TYR A 380 -42.38 -11.19 13.71
C TYR A 380 -43.89 -10.92 13.50
N ASN A 381 -44.30 -10.45 12.32
CA ASN A 381 -45.69 -10.15 12.00
C ASN A 381 -46.57 -11.40 12.09
N THR A 382 -46.06 -12.57 11.65
CA THR A 382 -46.81 -13.84 11.71
C THR A 382 -47.10 -14.29 13.15
N VAL A 383 -46.19 -14.03 14.05
CA VAL A 383 -46.29 -14.45 15.47
C VAL A 383 -47.01 -13.39 16.31
N HIS A 384 -46.80 -12.12 15.95
CA HIS A 384 -47.26 -10.98 16.75
C HIS A 384 -48.63 -10.46 16.35
N ASP A 385 -48.90 -10.38 15.03
CA ASP A 385 -50.11 -9.72 14.53
C ASP A 385 -51.31 -10.62 14.56
N VAL A 386 -52.48 -10.03 14.90
CA VAL A 386 -53.75 -10.73 14.89
C VAL A 386 -54.30 -10.81 13.48
N ASN A 387 -54.87 -11.97 13.11
CA ASN A 387 -55.69 -12.09 11.92
C ASN A 387 -57.06 -11.48 12.18
N PHE A 388 -57.26 -10.22 11.77
CA PHE A 388 -58.47 -9.47 12.04
C PHE A 388 -59.74 -10.20 11.55
N SER A 389 -59.71 -10.86 10.37
CA SER A 389 -60.86 -11.59 9.83
C SER A 389 -61.28 -12.78 10.71
N MET A 390 -60.29 -13.56 11.18
CA MET A 390 -60.56 -14.67 12.07
C MET A 390 -61.01 -14.19 13.46
N GLU A 391 -60.35 -13.19 14.01
CA GLU A 391 -60.64 -12.70 15.35
C GLU A 391 -62.00 -12.00 15.43
N THR A 392 -62.39 -11.24 14.39
CA THR A 392 -63.74 -10.68 14.31
C THR A 392 -64.82 -11.77 14.20
N ALA A 393 -64.57 -12.86 13.46
CA ALA A 393 -65.46 -14.01 13.43
C ALA A 393 -65.60 -14.71 14.77
N HIS A 394 -64.44 -14.86 15.51
CA HIS A 394 -64.42 -15.37 16.87
C HIS A 394 -65.19 -14.47 17.83
N LEU A 395 -64.98 -13.16 17.75
CA LEU A 395 -65.72 -12.17 18.54
C LEU A 395 -67.23 -12.28 18.32
N ALA A 396 -67.65 -12.26 17.04
CA ALA A 396 -69.08 -12.39 16.71
C ALA A 396 -69.71 -13.69 17.22
N LYS A 397 -69.00 -14.82 17.04
CA LYS A 397 -69.43 -16.12 17.56
C LYS A 397 -69.60 -16.10 19.08
N ASN A 398 -68.64 -15.57 19.82
CA ASN A 398 -68.67 -15.53 21.26
C ASN A 398 -69.70 -14.53 21.80
N GLN A 399 -69.99 -13.43 21.11
CA GLN A 399 -71.07 -12.49 21.41
C GLN A 399 -72.43 -13.14 21.22
N ILE A 400 -72.61 -13.92 20.14
CA ILE A 400 -73.87 -14.68 19.93
C ILE A 400 -74.07 -15.73 21.09
N LEU A 401 -72.96 -16.42 21.48
CA LEU A 401 -73.03 -17.37 22.59
C LEU A 401 -73.30 -16.72 23.96
N GLN A 402 -72.92 -15.46 24.13
CA GLN A 402 -73.19 -14.66 25.32
C GLN A 402 -74.64 -14.24 25.41
N GLN A 403 -75.28 -13.99 24.22
CA GLN A 403 -76.70 -13.55 24.11
C GLN A 403 -77.66 -14.72 24.13
N ALA A 404 -77.27 -15.93 23.77
CA ALA A 404 -78.09 -17.16 23.76
C ALA A 404 -78.12 -17.82 25.14
#